data_0b0b7e064d428875729009e2de91e22c
#
_entry.id   0b0b7e064d428875729009e2de91e22c
#
_cell.length_a   1.000
_cell.length_b   1.000
_cell.length_c   1.000
_cell.angle_alpha   90.00
_cell.angle_beta   90.00
_cell.angle_gamma   90.00
#
_symmetry.space_group_name_H-M   'P 1'
#
loop_
_entity.id
_entity.type
_entity.pdbx_description
1 polymer ?
#
loop_
_entity_poly.entity_id
_entity_poly.type
_entity_poly.pdbx_seq_one_letter_code
_entity_poly.pdbx_strand_id
1 'polypeptide(L)'
;PLLKTRAWHDPALMATDQSALSGLRALGFPETAITLIGTNNSYGNNLADTSLMSLYRVMGEFGRLSGPALAVREATQGNMRLPEAMAGQLARPVEMGEPVTAVHQSSSETRVTLASGKVLNADAVIMTLPLPALQQIDMDLPRARANLLGEVDYHKVIQLHCIVEAPFWENAGWGGSWWTDSLLGRIFTRPIPGTARYNMTVWINGDDCDELNILNETACTDTISRALWDLMPDAREVTSVGQLVRWSNDPHAGGAWALWRPGQAATAHPALRAPAGRVFFAGEHTAESYRGMEGAMESGERAALEVMRLLA
;
A
#
# COMPACT_ATOMS: atom_id res chain seq x y z
N PRO A 1 -20.95 10.52 -11.97
CA PRO A 1 -20.18 11.61 -11.31
C PRO A 1 -19.15 11.05 -10.31
N LEU A 2 -19.52 10.07 -9.46
CA LEU A 2 -18.68 9.51 -8.39
C LEU A 2 -17.46 8.71 -8.90
N LEU A 3 -17.49 8.24 -10.14
CA LEU A 3 -16.38 7.53 -10.76
C LEU A 3 -15.33 8.47 -11.40
N LYS A 4 -15.48 9.78 -11.27
CA LYS A 4 -14.48 10.73 -11.73
C LYS A 4 -13.30 10.77 -10.75
N THR A 5 -12.11 10.92 -11.28
CA THR A 5 -10.81 10.74 -10.63
C THR A 5 -10.59 11.52 -9.33
N ARG A 6 -11.24 12.66 -9.16
CA ARG A 6 -11.02 13.55 -8.01
C ARG A 6 -12.22 13.65 -7.06
N ALA A 7 -13.25 12.85 -7.30
CA ALA A 7 -14.46 12.89 -6.46
C ALA A 7 -14.22 12.34 -5.04
N TRP A 8 -13.24 11.45 -4.89
CA TRP A 8 -13.00 10.71 -3.65
C TRP A 8 -12.53 11.57 -2.46
N HIS A 9 -12.07 12.79 -2.70
CA HIS A 9 -11.71 13.75 -1.65
C HIS A 9 -12.42 15.11 -1.82
N ASP A 10 -13.45 15.20 -2.65
CA ASP A 10 -14.26 16.40 -2.81
C ASP A 10 -15.08 16.63 -1.54
N PRO A 11 -14.92 17.76 -0.83
CA PRO A 11 -15.66 18.06 0.40
C PRO A 11 -17.18 17.98 0.25
N ALA A 12 -17.74 18.36 -0.92
CA ALA A 12 -19.16 18.31 -1.18
C ALA A 12 -19.70 16.88 -1.26
N LEU A 13 -18.87 15.94 -1.73
CA LEU A 13 -19.22 14.52 -1.82
C LEU A 13 -18.93 13.78 -0.51
N MET A 14 -17.93 14.21 0.24
CA MET A 14 -17.57 13.63 1.54
C MET A 14 -18.68 13.73 2.59
N ALA A 15 -19.57 14.72 2.48
CA ALA A 15 -20.75 14.81 3.35
C ALA A 15 -21.69 13.61 3.20
N THR A 16 -21.60 12.87 2.08
CA THR A 16 -22.38 11.66 1.80
C THR A 16 -21.57 10.39 1.93
N ASP A 17 -20.28 10.49 2.30
CA ASP A 17 -19.42 9.32 2.45
C ASP A 17 -19.87 8.49 3.66
N GLN A 18 -19.86 7.20 3.47
CA GLN A 18 -20.22 6.21 4.47
C GLN A 18 -19.28 5.01 4.37
N SER A 19 -19.41 4.08 5.32
CA SER A 19 -18.65 2.85 5.21
C SER A 19 -19.07 2.01 4.00
N ALA A 20 -18.11 1.31 3.42
CA ALA A 20 -18.38 0.38 2.32
C ALA A 20 -19.43 -0.67 2.73
N LEU A 21 -19.39 -1.15 3.98
CA LEU A 21 -20.36 -2.08 4.53
C LEU A 21 -21.79 -1.51 4.48
N SER A 22 -21.96 -0.27 4.98
CA SER A 22 -23.26 0.40 4.94
C SER A 22 -23.76 0.62 3.52
N GLY A 23 -22.85 1.03 2.62
CA GLY A 23 -23.18 1.26 1.21
C GLY A 23 -23.62 -0.02 0.49
N LEU A 24 -22.92 -1.14 0.70
CA LEU A 24 -23.27 -2.43 0.10
C LEU A 24 -24.63 -2.94 0.62
N ARG A 25 -24.89 -2.83 1.93
CA ARG A 25 -26.19 -3.18 2.51
C ARG A 25 -27.32 -2.31 1.97
N ALA A 26 -27.10 -1.00 1.84
CA ALA A 26 -28.08 -0.08 1.26
C ALA A 26 -28.40 -0.40 -0.21
N LEU A 27 -27.45 -0.97 -0.94
CA LEU A 27 -27.64 -1.45 -2.32
C LEU A 27 -28.28 -2.85 -2.40
N GLY A 28 -28.59 -3.48 -1.27
CA GLY A 28 -29.27 -4.79 -1.21
C GLY A 28 -28.35 -5.99 -1.47
N PHE A 29 -27.04 -5.86 -1.30
CA PHE A 29 -26.14 -6.99 -1.40
C PHE A 29 -26.40 -7.99 -0.27
N PRO A 30 -26.49 -9.32 -0.55
CA PRO A 30 -26.61 -10.33 0.49
C PRO A 30 -25.32 -10.47 1.29
N GLU A 31 -25.41 -10.84 2.58
CA GLU A 31 -24.24 -10.92 3.47
C GLU A 31 -23.14 -11.84 2.94
N THR A 32 -23.50 -12.92 2.24
CA THR A 32 -22.52 -13.83 1.59
C THR A 32 -21.69 -13.10 0.52
N ALA A 33 -22.31 -12.24 -0.28
CA ALA A 33 -21.59 -11.42 -1.26
C ALA A 33 -20.73 -10.35 -0.57
N ILE A 34 -21.23 -9.76 0.52
CA ILE A 34 -20.49 -8.78 1.33
C ILE A 34 -19.23 -9.44 1.93
N THR A 35 -19.33 -10.67 2.44
CA THR A 35 -18.17 -11.44 2.92
C THR A 35 -17.11 -11.63 1.83
N LEU A 36 -17.50 -12.06 0.62
CA LEU A 36 -16.57 -12.24 -0.49
C LEU A 36 -15.95 -10.91 -0.96
N ILE A 37 -16.72 -9.82 -0.95
CA ILE A 37 -16.19 -8.47 -1.23
C ILE A 37 -15.19 -8.07 -0.15
N GLY A 38 -15.47 -8.39 1.12
CA GLY A 38 -14.55 -8.16 2.25
C GLY A 38 -13.21 -8.88 2.08
N THR A 39 -13.24 -10.14 1.70
CA THR A 39 -12.03 -10.92 1.42
C THR A 39 -11.18 -10.29 0.32
N ASN A 40 -11.81 -9.71 -0.70
CA ASN A 40 -11.12 -9.02 -1.79
C ASN A 40 -10.82 -7.53 -1.49
N ASN A 41 -11.20 -7.04 -0.31
CA ASN A 41 -11.02 -5.64 0.03
C ASN A 41 -9.54 -5.33 0.31
N SER A 42 -8.89 -4.60 -0.59
CA SER A 42 -7.55 -4.05 -0.41
C SER A 42 -7.58 -2.54 -0.09
N TYR A 43 -8.73 -2.00 0.31
CA TYR A 43 -8.96 -0.55 0.44
C TYR A 43 -9.40 -0.14 1.84
N GLY A 44 -9.40 -1.08 2.75
CA GLY A 44 -9.63 -0.94 4.17
C GLY A 44 -9.27 -2.23 4.89
N ASN A 45 -8.98 -2.15 6.18
CA ASN A 45 -8.70 -3.34 6.98
C ASN A 45 -9.97 -4.18 7.22
N ASN A 46 -11.13 -3.53 7.15
CA ASN A 46 -12.45 -4.15 7.11
C ASN A 46 -13.43 -3.24 6.35
N LEU A 47 -14.60 -3.73 5.96
CA LEU A 47 -15.58 -2.95 5.21
C LEU A 47 -16.30 -1.88 6.06
N ALA A 48 -16.31 -2.02 7.40
CA ALA A 48 -16.96 -1.06 8.29
C ALA A 48 -16.18 0.25 8.39
N ASP A 49 -14.85 0.18 8.31
CA ASP A 49 -13.96 1.35 8.37
C ASP A 49 -13.52 1.84 6.98
N THR A 50 -13.82 1.12 5.93
CA THR A 50 -13.49 1.52 4.55
C THR A 50 -14.43 2.62 4.06
N SER A 51 -13.90 3.74 3.59
CA SER A 51 -14.67 4.77 2.89
C SER A 51 -15.27 4.23 1.59
N LEU A 52 -16.55 4.42 1.37
CA LEU A 52 -17.23 4.06 0.12
C LEU A 52 -16.67 4.87 -1.06
N MET A 53 -16.28 6.12 -0.83
CA MET A 53 -15.64 6.97 -1.84
C MET A 53 -14.28 6.42 -2.28
N SER A 54 -13.54 5.79 -1.36
CA SER A 54 -12.30 5.09 -1.70
C SER A 54 -12.55 3.91 -2.63
N LEU A 55 -13.63 3.14 -2.43
CA LEU A 55 -14.04 2.09 -3.38
C LEU A 55 -14.42 2.67 -4.74
N TYR A 56 -15.16 3.77 -4.79
CA TYR A 56 -15.51 4.42 -6.06
C TYR A 56 -14.27 4.95 -6.80
N ARG A 57 -13.26 5.46 -6.08
CA ARG A 57 -11.96 5.81 -6.68
C ARG A 57 -11.36 4.63 -7.42
N VAL A 58 -11.28 3.49 -6.77
CA VAL A 58 -10.75 2.24 -7.32
C VAL A 58 -11.53 1.76 -8.52
N MET A 59 -12.86 1.68 -8.41
CA MET A 59 -13.73 1.29 -9.54
C MET A 59 -13.57 2.24 -10.72
N GLY A 60 -13.40 3.54 -10.46
CA GLY A 60 -13.13 4.55 -11.49
C GLY A 60 -11.79 4.35 -12.18
N GLU A 61 -10.74 3.94 -11.45
CA GLU A 61 -9.43 3.60 -12.03
C GLU A 61 -9.53 2.36 -12.92
N PHE A 62 -10.11 1.26 -12.42
CA PHE A 62 -10.30 0.05 -13.22
C PHE A 62 -11.19 0.29 -14.44
N GLY A 63 -12.24 1.09 -14.31
CA GLY A 63 -13.10 1.44 -15.43
C GLY A 63 -12.38 2.21 -16.55
N ARG A 64 -11.38 3.02 -16.21
CA ARG A 64 -10.52 3.70 -17.20
C ARG A 64 -9.50 2.76 -17.82
N LEU A 65 -9.06 1.77 -17.06
CA LEU A 65 -8.09 0.77 -17.49
C LEU A 65 -8.73 -0.42 -18.20
N SER A 66 -10.07 -0.50 -18.30
CA SER A 66 -10.77 -1.56 -18.98
C SER A 66 -10.94 -1.22 -20.48
N GLY A 67 -10.45 -2.10 -21.33
CA GLY A 67 -10.61 -2.01 -22.78
C GLY A 67 -9.73 -3.02 -23.52
N PRO A 68 -10.08 -3.42 -24.75
CA PRO A 68 -9.34 -4.45 -25.49
C PRO A 68 -7.89 -4.07 -25.85
N ALA A 69 -7.51 -2.81 -25.65
CA ALA A 69 -6.15 -2.31 -25.91
C ALA A 69 -5.23 -2.36 -24.67
N LEU A 70 -5.74 -2.71 -23.49
CA LEU A 70 -4.97 -2.74 -22.26
C LEU A 70 -4.33 -4.11 -22.06
N ALA A 71 -3.06 -4.20 -22.45
CA ALA A 71 -2.21 -5.30 -22.04
C ALA A 71 -1.68 -5.02 -20.62
N VAL A 72 -2.08 -5.83 -19.63
CA VAL A 72 -1.41 -5.87 -18.33
C VAL A 72 0.04 -6.30 -18.56
N ARG A 73 0.98 -5.49 -18.08
CA ARG A 73 2.41 -5.76 -18.20
C ARG A 73 3.03 -5.77 -16.81
N GLU A 74 4.05 -6.57 -16.65
CA GLU A 74 4.84 -6.64 -15.42
C GLU A 74 6.28 -6.26 -15.74
N ALA A 75 6.96 -5.65 -14.74
CA ALA A 75 8.37 -5.37 -14.88
C ALA A 75 9.15 -6.69 -14.91
N THR A 76 9.91 -6.92 -15.98
CA THR A 76 10.82 -8.06 -16.05
C THR A 76 11.80 -8.01 -14.86
N GLN A 77 11.94 -9.11 -14.13
CA GLN A 77 12.75 -9.22 -12.91
C GLN A 77 12.21 -8.44 -11.69
N GLY A 78 10.92 -8.04 -11.72
CA GLY A 78 10.21 -7.45 -10.59
C GLY A 78 10.22 -5.93 -10.54
N ASN A 79 9.30 -5.39 -9.75
CA ASN A 79 9.03 -3.95 -9.68
C ASN A 79 10.19 -3.12 -9.10
N MET A 80 11.12 -3.74 -8.35
CA MET A 80 12.31 -3.07 -7.82
C MET A 80 13.22 -2.51 -8.93
N ARG A 81 13.18 -3.09 -10.13
CA ARG A 81 13.96 -2.60 -11.28
C ARG A 81 13.64 -1.16 -11.66
N LEU A 82 12.41 -0.70 -11.42
CA LEU A 82 12.04 0.68 -11.73
C LEU A 82 12.75 1.70 -10.82
N PRO A 83 12.63 1.65 -9.48
CA PRO A 83 13.34 2.59 -8.61
C PRO A 83 14.87 2.46 -8.71
N GLU A 84 15.41 1.27 -8.96
CA GLU A 84 16.85 1.08 -9.21
C GLU A 84 17.31 1.80 -10.49
N ALA A 85 16.55 1.69 -11.57
CA ALA A 85 16.85 2.39 -12.81
C ALA A 85 16.74 3.92 -12.64
N MET A 86 15.78 4.40 -11.87
CA MET A 86 15.65 5.83 -11.54
C MET A 86 16.83 6.30 -10.69
N ALA A 87 17.20 5.54 -9.66
CA ALA A 87 18.36 5.86 -8.80
C ALA A 87 19.68 5.92 -9.61
N GLY A 88 19.84 5.03 -10.59
CA GLY A 88 21.00 5.02 -11.48
C GLY A 88 21.13 6.24 -12.39
N GLN A 89 20.10 7.06 -12.53
CA GLN A 89 20.12 8.30 -13.30
C GLN A 89 20.43 9.55 -12.47
N LEU A 90 20.52 9.40 -11.15
CA LEU A 90 20.82 10.53 -10.27
C LEU A 90 22.28 10.94 -10.41
N ALA A 91 22.56 12.25 -10.34
CA ALA A 91 23.92 12.79 -10.35
C ALA A 91 24.73 12.38 -9.11
N ARG A 92 24.08 12.06 -8.02
CA ARG A 92 24.68 11.51 -6.80
C ARG A 92 23.98 10.20 -6.44
N PRO A 93 24.71 9.20 -5.97
CA PRO A 93 24.10 7.94 -5.54
C PRO A 93 23.17 8.15 -4.34
N VAL A 94 22.18 7.27 -4.19
CA VAL A 94 21.35 7.21 -3.00
C VAL A 94 22.20 6.76 -1.82
N GLU A 95 22.20 7.50 -0.72
CA GLU A 95 22.87 7.11 0.52
C GLU A 95 21.98 6.09 1.26
N MET A 96 22.42 4.86 1.34
CA MET A 96 21.71 3.74 1.98
C MET A 96 22.22 3.51 3.40
N GLY A 97 21.37 2.89 4.26
CA GLY A 97 21.75 2.51 5.62
C GLY A 97 21.84 3.67 6.62
N GLU A 98 21.33 4.83 6.27
CA GLU A 98 21.35 6.06 7.08
C GLU A 98 19.92 6.57 7.36
N PRO A 99 19.21 6.00 8.34
CA PRO A 99 17.86 6.45 8.68
C PRO A 99 17.84 7.90 9.15
N VAL A 100 16.84 8.67 8.71
CA VAL A 100 16.57 10.02 9.21
C VAL A 100 15.85 9.92 10.56
N THR A 101 16.31 10.69 11.54
CA THR A 101 15.70 10.74 12.89
C THR A 101 15.03 12.07 13.19
N ALA A 102 15.49 13.16 12.57
CA ALA A 102 14.87 14.49 12.75
C ALA A 102 15.00 15.36 11.50
N VAL A 103 14.00 16.24 11.31
CA VAL A 103 14.01 17.28 10.28
C VAL A 103 13.51 18.59 10.91
N HIS A 104 14.42 19.53 11.10
CA HIS A 104 14.10 20.86 11.62
C HIS A 104 14.36 21.92 10.55
N GLN A 105 13.69 23.05 10.64
CA GLN A 105 13.80 24.12 9.65
C GLN A 105 13.89 25.49 10.28
N SER A 106 14.55 26.39 9.56
CA SER A 106 14.54 27.85 9.78
C SER A 106 13.82 28.53 8.60
N SER A 107 13.87 29.86 8.58
CA SER A 107 13.34 30.61 7.43
C SER A 107 14.15 30.43 6.14
N SER A 108 15.42 30.00 6.23
CA SER A 108 16.34 29.93 5.09
C SER A 108 16.83 28.51 4.75
N GLU A 109 16.82 27.56 5.70
CA GLU A 109 17.40 26.24 5.50
C GLU A 109 16.63 25.15 6.26
N THR A 110 16.86 23.90 5.90
CA THR A 110 16.43 22.72 6.62
C THR A 110 17.64 21.94 7.11
N ARG A 111 17.49 21.31 8.28
CA ARG A 111 18.51 20.47 8.91
C ARG A 111 17.96 19.06 9.07
N VAL A 112 18.60 18.10 8.42
CA VAL A 112 18.26 16.68 8.47
C VAL A 112 19.28 15.96 9.35
N THR A 113 18.83 15.32 10.43
CA THR A 113 19.68 14.54 11.33
C THR A 113 19.50 13.05 11.03
N LEU A 114 20.60 12.35 10.87
CA LEU A 114 20.63 10.92 10.62
C LEU A 114 20.89 10.13 11.91
N ALA A 115 20.57 8.83 11.91
CA ALA A 115 20.78 7.96 13.07
C ALA A 115 22.26 7.85 13.51
N SER A 116 23.20 8.05 12.59
CA SER A 116 24.63 8.15 12.89
C SER A 116 25.05 9.42 13.63
N GLY A 117 24.13 10.40 13.77
CA GLY A 117 24.42 11.74 14.28
C GLY A 117 24.92 12.70 13.20
N LYS A 118 25.13 12.26 11.96
CA LYS A 118 25.47 13.14 10.81
C LYS A 118 24.32 14.11 10.57
N VAL A 119 24.67 15.37 10.32
CA VAL A 119 23.69 16.42 9.99
C VAL A 119 23.93 16.88 8.55
N LEU A 120 22.84 16.97 7.80
CA LEU A 120 22.82 17.50 6.44
C LEU A 120 22.02 18.79 6.42
N ASN A 121 22.55 19.82 5.79
CA ASN A 121 21.82 21.08 5.55
C ASN A 121 21.33 21.09 4.09
N ALA A 122 20.12 21.57 3.88
CA ALA A 122 19.50 21.69 2.57
C ALA A 122 18.59 22.91 2.52
N ASP A 123 18.34 23.44 1.31
CA ASP A 123 17.42 24.55 1.08
C ASP A 123 15.96 24.10 1.27
N ALA A 124 15.66 22.82 1.00
CA ALA A 124 14.36 22.20 1.19
C ALA A 124 14.50 20.68 1.33
N VAL A 125 13.50 20.04 1.91
CA VAL A 125 13.41 18.57 2.06
C VAL A 125 12.08 18.08 1.51
N ILE A 126 12.10 16.97 0.74
CA ILE A 126 10.90 16.25 0.34
C ILE A 126 10.84 14.96 1.15
N MET A 127 9.85 14.85 2.02
CA MET A 127 9.57 13.65 2.81
C MET A 127 8.73 12.69 1.98
N THR A 128 9.27 11.49 1.68
CA THR A 128 8.62 10.48 0.83
C THR A 128 8.30 9.19 1.58
N LEU A 129 8.37 9.24 2.90
CA LEU A 129 8.18 8.10 3.80
C LEU A 129 6.69 7.74 3.95
N PRO A 130 6.35 6.46 4.17
CA PRO A 130 5.02 6.07 4.65
C PRO A 130 4.67 6.79 5.96
N LEU A 131 3.39 7.07 6.19
CA LEU A 131 2.97 7.81 7.39
C LEU A 131 3.42 7.15 8.71
N PRO A 132 3.38 5.82 8.89
CA PRO A 132 3.87 5.20 10.12
C PRO A 132 5.37 5.44 10.37
N ALA A 133 6.19 5.44 9.33
CA ALA A 133 7.61 5.77 9.43
C ALA A 133 7.82 7.29 9.67
N LEU A 134 7.01 8.12 9.01
CA LEU A 134 7.07 9.58 9.16
C LEU A 134 6.74 10.04 10.58
N GLN A 135 5.85 9.34 11.30
CA GLN A 135 5.53 9.59 12.72
C GLN A 135 6.73 9.44 13.66
N GLN A 136 7.74 8.67 13.25
CA GLN A 136 8.93 8.41 14.06
C GLN A 136 10.01 9.49 13.88
N ILE A 137 9.81 10.41 12.93
CA ILE A 137 10.75 11.50 12.65
C ILE A 137 10.39 12.71 13.51
N ASP A 138 11.35 13.23 14.27
CA ASP A 138 11.18 14.49 15.00
C ASP A 138 11.14 15.67 14.04
N MET A 139 9.99 16.35 13.95
CA MET A 139 9.76 17.43 12.98
C MET A 139 8.99 18.59 13.57
N ASP A 140 9.34 19.79 13.15
CA ASP A 140 8.61 21.02 13.47
C ASP A 140 7.30 21.11 12.65
N LEU A 141 6.32 20.25 12.97
CA LEU A 141 5.02 20.28 12.32
C LEU A 141 3.97 20.97 13.19
N PRO A 142 3.01 21.70 12.56
CA PRO A 142 1.82 22.15 13.28
C PRO A 142 1.12 20.98 13.95
N ARG A 143 0.68 21.15 15.20
CA ARG A 143 0.07 20.08 16.01
C ARG A 143 -1.07 19.35 15.31
N ALA A 144 -1.94 20.09 14.62
CA ALA A 144 -3.05 19.50 13.86
C ALA A 144 -2.57 18.52 12.80
N ARG A 145 -1.43 18.83 12.13
CA ARG A 145 -0.84 17.96 11.12
C ARG A 145 -0.14 16.75 11.75
N ALA A 146 0.59 16.96 12.83
CA ALA A 146 1.24 15.86 13.55
C ALA A 146 0.19 14.81 14.01
N ASN A 147 -0.98 15.25 14.47
CA ASN A 147 -2.08 14.36 14.82
C ASN A 147 -2.58 13.55 13.61
N LEU A 148 -2.73 14.18 12.43
CA LEU A 148 -3.21 13.51 11.23
C LEU A 148 -2.28 12.37 10.75
N LEU A 149 -0.98 12.45 11.02
CA LEU A 149 -0.06 11.36 10.69
C LEU A 149 -0.44 10.07 11.43
N GLY A 150 -1.00 10.16 12.64
CA GLY A 150 -1.44 9.02 13.45
C GLY A 150 -2.90 8.60 13.22
N GLU A 151 -3.68 9.43 12.51
CA GLU A 151 -5.11 9.17 12.29
C GLU A 151 -5.40 8.42 10.99
N VAL A 152 -4.46 8.41 10.04
CA VAL A 152 -4.60 7.71 8.75
C VAL A 152 -4.07 6.29 8.89
N ASP A 153 -4.96 5.33 8.73
CA ASP A 153 -4.63 3.91 8.84
C ASP A 153 -3.78 3.44 7.64
N TYR A 154 -3.04 2.36 7.87
CA TYR A 154 -2.35 1.63 6.81
C TYR A 154 -2.91 0.22 6.66
N HIS A 155 -2.94 -0.24 5.41
CA HIS A 155 -3.46 -1.56 5.09
C HIS A 155 -2.53 -2.65 5.60
N LYS A 156 -3.10 -3.54 6.40
CA LYS A 156 -2.40 -4.70 6.93
C LYS A 156 -2.35 -5.77 5.83
N VAL A 157 -1.15 -6.25 5.56
CA VAL A 157 -0.94 -7.32 4.56
C VAL A 157 0.13 -8.27 5.05
N ILE A 158 -0.19 -9.57 4.96
CA ILE A 158 0.78 -10.66 5.10
C ILE A 158 0.82 -11.43 3.78
N GLN A 159 2.01 -11.71 3.29
CA GLN A 159 2.24 -12.52 2.10
C GLN A 159 3.15 -13.68 2.45
N LEU A 160 2.68 -14.91 2.18
CA LEU A 160 3.53 -16.10 2.16
C LEU A 160 3.81 -16.47 0.71
N HIS A 161 5.06 -16.36 0.30
CA HIS A 161 5.52 -16.75 -1.02
C HIS A 161 6.04 -18.18 -0.97
N CYS A 162 5.50 -19.03 -1.83
CA CYS A 162 5.90 -20.43 -1.99
C CYS A 162 6.39 -20.69 -3.41
N ILE A 163 7.40 -21.52 -3.55
CA ILE A 163 7.78 -22.08 -4.85
C ILE A 163 6.97 -23.35 -5.07
N VAL A 164 6.35 -23.47 -6.24
CA VAL A 164 5.55 -24.62 -6.65
C VAL A 164 6.24 -25.33 -7.81
N GLU A 165 6.57 -26.59 -7.63
CA GLU A 165 7.32 -27.38 -8.62
C GLU A 165 6.44 -27.86 -9.77
N ALA A 166 5.13 -28.03 -9.55
CA ALA A 166 4.17 -28.46 -10.56
C ALA A 166 2.79 -27.80 -10.35
N PRO A 167 2.09 -27.42 -11.41
CA PRO A 167 0.78 -26.75 -11.33
C PRO A 167 -0.34 -27.76 -10.97
N PHE A 168 -0.37 -28.22 -9.72
CA PHE A 168 -1.32 -29.21 -9.20
C PHE A 168 -2.78 -28.85 -9.44
N TRP A 169 -3.09 -27.56 -9.53
CA TRP A 169 -4.45 -27.05 -9.79
C TRP A 169 -4.97 -27.37 -11.19
N GLU A 170 -4.10 -27.61 -12.17
CA GLU A 170 -4.52 -27.95 -13.53
C GLU A 170 -5.23 -29.31 -13.58
N ASN A 171 -4.82 -30.26 -12.74
CA ASN A 171 -5.46 -31.59 -12.64
C ASN A 171 -6.91 -31.48 -12.16
N ALA A 172 -7.22 -30.47 -11.34
CA ALA A 172 -8.58 -30.20 -10.86
C ALA A 172 -9.38 -29.29 -11.81
N GLY A 173 -8.79 -28.84 -12.93
CA GLY A 173 -9.41 -27.91 -13.87
C GLY A 173 -9.55 -26.49 -13.29
N TRP A 174 -8.75 -26.13 -12.29
CA TRP A 174 -8.79 -24.82 -11.64
C TRP A 174 -7.88 -23.84 -12.36
N GLY A 175 -8.23 -22.55 -12.27
CA GLY A 175 -7.30 -21.46 -12.61
C GLY A 175 -6.23 -21.26 -11.55
N GLY A 176 -5.22 -20.46 -11.84
CA GLY A 176 -4.09 -20.20 -10.94
C GLY A 176 -4.33 -19.08 -9.91
N SER A 177 -5.56 -18.68 -9.65
CA SER A 177 -5.89 -17.66 -8.66
C SER A 177 -7.18 -18.01 -7.94
N TRP A 178 -7.20 -17.84 -6.61
CA TRP A 178 -8.33 -18.19 -5.78
C TRP A 178 -8.67 -17.09 -4.79
N TRP A 179 -9.96 -16.95 -4.48
CA TRP A 179 -10.49 -16.25 -3.33
C TRP A 179 -11.14 -17.26 -2.41
N THR A 180 -10.84 -17.16 -1.13
CA THR A 180 -11.35 -18.08 -0.12
C THR A 180 -12.07 -17.31 0.96
N ASP A 181 -12.99 -17.94 1.65
CA ASP A 181 -13.62 -17.47 2.88
C ASP A 181 -12.87 -17.96 4.14
N SER A 182 -11.63 -18.39 3.97
CA SER A 182 -10.73 -18.86 5.02
C SER A 182 -9.68 -17.78 5.35
N LEU A 183 -8.85 -18.07 6.38
CA LEU A 183 -7.68 -17.26 6.75
C LEU A 183 -6.76 -16.88 5.57
N LEU A 184 -6.71 -17.75 4.54
CA LEU A 184 -5.80 -17.54 3.40
C LEU A 184 -6.18 -16.36 2.52
N GLY A 185 -7.43 -15.89 2.59
CA GLY A 185 -7.92 -14.78 1.80
C GLY A 185 -7.79 -15.04 0.31
N ARG A 186 -6.74 -14.53 -0.31
CA ARG A 186 -6.48 -14.68 -1.75
C ARG A 186 -5.18 -15.45 -2.00
N ILE A 187 -5.17 -16.23 -3.08
CA ILE A 187 -3.98 -16.96 -3.51
C ILE A 187 -3.76 -16.67 -4.99
N PHE A 188 -2.54 -16.31 -5.36
CA PHE A 188 -2.15 -16.02 -6.73
C PHE A 188 -0.97 -16.89 -7.12
N THR A 189 -0.98 -17.41 -8.34
CA THR A 189 0.17 -18.11 -8.91
C THR A 189 0.69 -17.35 -10.14
N ARG A 190 2.00 -17.38 -10.31
CA ARG A 190 2.69 -16.79 -11.45
C ARG A 190 3.82 -17.70 -11.89
N PRO A 191 3.96 -17.99 -13.19
CA PRO A 191 5.09 -18.74 -13.68
C PRO A 191 6.39 -17.99 -13.40
N ILE A 192 7.43 -18.73 -13.00
CA ILE A 192 8.79 -18.20 -12.83
C ILE A 192 9.48 -18.26 -14.20
N PRO A 193 9.83 -17.12 -14.82
CA PRO A 193 10.40 -17.10 -16.16
C PRO A 193 11.63 -18.00 -16.32
N GLY A 194 11.66 -18.76 -17.42
CA GLY A 194 12.76 -19.68 -17.73
C GLY A 194 12.77 -20.99 -16.92
N THR A 195 11.70 -21.28 -16.18
CA THR A 195 11.54 -22.53 -15.41
C THR A 195 10.17 -23.15 -15.65
N ALA A 196 9.97 -24.39 -15.17
CA ALA A 196 8.65 -25.03 -15.11
C ALA A 196 7.92 -24.73 -13.78
N ARG A 197 8.50 -23.91 -12.91
CA ARG A 197 8.02 -23.61 -11.56
C ARG A 197 7.13 -22.38 -11.53
N TYR A 198 6.40 -22.25 -10.42
CA TYR A 198 5.54 -21.10 -10.16
C TYR A 198 5.88 -20.48 -8.79
N ASN A 199 5.69 -19.18 -8.69
CA ASN A 199 5.54 -18.51 -7.41
C ASN A 199 4.05 -18.53 -7.05
N MET A 200 3.71 -19.09 -5.89
CA MET A 200 2.39 -18.99 -5.28
C MET A 200 2.47 -17.99 -4.14
N THR A 201 1.63 -16.98 -4.16
CA THR A 201 1.51 -15.99 -3.08
C THR A 201 0.18 -16.16 -2.38
N VAL A 202 0.20 -16.57 -1.12
CA VAL A 202 -0.94 -16.43 -0.21
C VAL A 202 -0.97 -14.98 0.25
N TRP A 203 -2.11 -14.32 0.07
CA TRP A 203 -2.29 -12.90 0.36
C TRP A 203 -3.41 -12.70 1.38
N ILE A 204 -3.01 -12.50 2.63
CA ILE A 204 -3.90 -12.21 3.76
C ILE A 204 -3.91 -10.71 3.97
N ASN A 205 -5.09 -10.12 4.17
CA ASN A 205 -5.19 -8.68 4.34
C ASN A 205 -6.22 -8.24 5.40
N GLY A 206 -6.06 -7.00 5.83
CA GLY A 206 -6.96 -6.38 6.79
C GLY A 206 -6.83 -6.97 8.18
N ASP A 207 -7.95 -7.02 8.89
CA ASP A 207 -8.00 -7.48 10.28
C ASP A 207 -7.69 -8.97 10.46
N ASP A 208 -7.77 -9.76 9.39
CA ASP A 208 -7.31 -11.17 9.38
C ASP A 208 -5.80 -11.31 9.64
N CYS A 209 -5.04 -10.23 9.47
CA CYS A 209 -3.61 -10.21 9.79
C CYS A 209 -3.32 -10.12 11.29
N ASP A 210 -4.27 -9.69 12.13
CA ASP A 210 -3.97 -9.31 13.52
C ASP A 210 -3.48 -10.49 14.37
N GLU A 211 -4.16 -11.63 14.29
CA GLU A 211 -3.75 -12.83 15.01
C GLU A 211 -2.43 -13.42 14.50
N LEU A 212 -2.12 -13.23 13.23
CA LEU A 212 -0.86 -13.70 12.63
C LEU A 212 0.31 -12.76 12.95
N ASN A 213 0.04 -11.46 13.08
CA ASN A 213 1.09 -10.46 13.34
C ASN A 213 1.68 -10.55 14.74
N ILE A 214 0.98 -11.14 15.71
CA ILE A 214 1.49 -11.37 17.07
C ILE A 214 2.36 -12.63 17.18
N LEU A 215 2.30 -13.52 16.18
CA LEU A 215 3.11 -14.74 16.16
C LEU A 215 4.56 -14.42 15.77
N ASN A 216 5.49 -15.26 16.23
CA ASN A 216 6.83 -15.25 15.64
C ASN A 216 6.79 -15.75 14.18
N GLU A 217 7.87 -15.52 13.44
CA GLU A 217 7.93 -15.84 12.00
C GLU A 217 7.65 -17.31 11.69
N THR A 218 8.25 -18.22 12.46
CA THR A 218 8.04 -19.67 12.29
C THR A 218 6.59 -20.07 12.53
N ALA A 219 6.01 -19.64 13.65
CA ALA A 219 4.63 -19.96 13.98
C ALA A 219 3.62 -19.37 12.97
N CYS A 220 3.87 -18.16 12.49
CA CYS A 220 3.07 -17.53 11.45
C CYS A 220 3.14 -18.32 10.13
N THR A 221 4.35 -18.66 9.68
CA THR A 221 4.60 -19.47 8.48
C THR A 221 3.92 -20.84 8.57
N ASP A 222 4.08 -21.53 9.71
CA ASP A 222 3.49 -22.85 9.95
C ASP A 222 1.96 -22.79 9.96
N THR A 223 1.39 -21.71 10.52
CA THR A 223 -0.07 -21.55 10.56
C THR A 223 -0.64 -21.37 9.17
N ILE A 224 -0.05 -20.47 8.36
CA ILE A 224 -0.48 -20.22 6.98
C ILE A 224 -0.27 -21.47 6.11
N SER A 225 0.87 -22.14 6.25
CA SER A 225 1.19 -23.34 5.45
C SER A 225 0.24 -24.48 5.75
N ARG A 226 -0.11 -24.71 7.02
CA ARG A 226 -1.10 -25.74 7.41
C ARG A 226 -2.47 -25.41 6.83
N ALA A 227 -2.93 -24.18 6.95
CA ALA A 227 -4.21 -23.77 6.37
C ALA A 227 -4.23 -23.96 4.84
N LEU A 228 -3.10 -23.68 4.15
CA LEU A 228 -2.96 -23.93 2.72
C LEU A 228 -3.07 -25.41 2.37
N TRP A 229 -2.38 -26.27 3.10
CA TRP A 229 -2.40 -27.72 2.83
C TRP A 229 -3.73 -28.38 3.24
N ASP A 230 -4.42 -27.83 4.24
CA ASP A 230 -5.77 -28.30 4.62
C ASP A 230 -6.80 -27.93 3.53
N LEU A 231 -6.67 -26.73 2.94
CA LEU A 231 -7.54 -26.29 1.84
C LEU A 231 -7.19 -26.96 0.51
N MET A 232 -5.90 -27.15 0.24
CA MET A 232 -5.35 -27.70 -1.01
C MET A 232 -4.35 -28.83 -0.70
N PRO A 233 -4.80 -30.04 -0.38
CA PRO A 233 -3.91 -31.15 0.03
C PRO A 233 -2.81 -31.45 -1.00
N ASP A 234 -3.13 -31.36 -2.30
CA ASP A 234 -2.17 -31.61 -3.39
C ASP A 234 -1.03 -30.58 -3.44
N ALA A 235 -1.22 -29.42 -2.81
CA ALA A 235 -0.15 -28.40 -2.69
C ALA A 235 1.02 -28.89 -1.82
N ARG A 236 0.76 -29.77 -0.84
CA ARG A 236 1.71 -30.14 0.20
C ARG A 236 3.01 -30.73 -0.33
N GLU A 237 2.90 -31.61 -1.30
CA GLU A 237 4.05 -32.36 -1.85
C GLU A 237 4.85 -31.55 -2.87
N VAL A 238 4.24 -30.50 -3.44
CA VAL A 238 4.82 -29.73 -4.55
C VAL A 238 5.15 -28.28 -4.21
N THR A 239 4.88 -27.86 -2.96
CA THR A 239 5.20 -26.49 -2.52
C THR A 239 6.33 -26.49 -1.48
N SER A 240 7.20 -25.50 -1.60
CA SER A 240 8.17 -25.14 -0.57
C SER A 240 8.03 -23.67 -0.20
N VAL A 241 8.15 -23.37 1.11
CA VAL A 241 8.09 -21.98 1.59
C VAL A 241 9.33 -21.24 1.13
N GLY A 242 9.13 -20.09 0.51
CA GLY A 242 10.20 -19.20 0.07
C GLY A 242 10.40 -18.03 1.03
N GLN A 243 9.37 -17.22 1.27
CA GLN A 243 9.49 -16.01 2.08
C GLN A 243 8.15 -15.64 2.73
N LEU A 244 8.20 -15.23 4.00
CA LEU A 244 7.11 -14.54 4.68
C LEU A 244 7.39 -13.02 4.68
N VAL A 245 6.40 -12.22 4.27
CA VAL A 245 6.45 -10.77 4.33
C VAL A 245 5.27 -10.28 5.17
N ARG A 246 5.54 -9.50 6.21
CA ARG A 246 4.53 -8.90 7.09
C ARG A 246 4.70 -7.38 7.06
N TRP A 247 3.98 -6.72 6.18
CA TRP A 247 4.14 -5.27 5.94
C TRP A 247 3.85 -4.41 7.17
N SER A 248 2.89 -4.83 8.01
CA SER A 248 2.55 -4.11 9.24
C SER A 248 3.64 -4.19 10.31
N ASN A 249 4.49 -5.22 10.25
CA ASN A 249 5.59 -5.43 11.19
C ASN A 249 6.93 -4.86 10.68
N ASP A 250 6.96 -4.35 9.43
CA ASP A 250 8.12 -3.64 8.91
C ASP A 250 8.20 -2.25 9.54
N PRO A 251 9.27 -1.90 10.28
CA PRO A 251 9.39 -0.63 10.98
C PRO A 251 9.50 0.58 10.04
N HIS A 252 9.85 0.37 8.78
CA HIS A 252 9.99 1.42 7.78
C HIS A 252 8.75 1.58 6.89
N ALA A 253 7.83 0.62 6.90
CA ALA A 253 6.59 0.66 6.15
C ALA A 253 5.36 0.82 7.05
N GLY A 254 5.22 0.02 8.11
CA GLY A 254 4.09 0.02 9.03
C GLY A 254 2.77 -0.45 8.40
N GLY A 255 2.82 -0.96 7.18
CA GLY A 255 1.68 -1.41 6.37
C GLY A 255 1.97 -1.28 4.89
N ALA A 256 1.01 -1.65 4.04
CA ALA A 256 1.21 -1.70 2.60
C ALA A 256 0.90 -0.37 1.89
N TRP A 257 -0.14 0.34 2.28
CA TRP A 257 -0.55 1.66 1.75
C TRP A 257 -1.56 2.35 2.66
N ALA A 258 -1.78 3.65 2.43
CA ALA A 258 -2.70 4.47 3.23
C ALA A 258 -4.17 4.09 2.98
N LEU A 259 -4.96 4.12 4.02
CA LEU A 259 -6.40 3.88 4.03
C LEU A 259 -7.18 5.09 4.50
N TRP A 260 -8.38 5.25 3.96
CA TRP A 260 -9.26 6.35 4.30
C TRP A 260 -10.55 5.84 4.94
N ARG A 261 -10.84 6.33 6.14
CA ARG A 261 -12.12 6.12 6.80
C ARG A 261 -13.20 7.02 6.20
N PRO A 262 -14.50 6.72 6.40
CA PRO A 262 -15.57 7.57 5.94
C PRO A 262 -15.38 9.04 6.34
N GLY A 263 -15.50 9.95 5.38
CA GLY A 263 -15.36 11.40 5.58
C GLY A 263 -13.92 11.91 5.77
N GLN A 264 -12.94 11.04 5.96
CA GLN A 264 -11.59 11.44 6.33
C GLN A 264 -10.80 12.08 5.16
N ALA A 265 -11.00 11.60 3.95
CA ALA A 265 -10.17 12.00 2.81
C ALA A 265 -10.24 13.49 2.49
N ALA A 266 -11.40 14.13 2.65
CA ALA A 266 -11.58 15.55 2.33
C ALA A 266 -10.76 16.49 3.22
N THR A 267 -10.50 16.11 4.47
CA THR A 267 -9.76 16.93 5.44
C THR A 267 -8.31 16.49 5.56
N ALA A 268 -8.07 15.19 5.66
CA ALA A 268 -6.74 14.67 5.90
C ALA A 268 -5.84 14.73 4.65
N HIS A 269 -6.36 14.36 3.47
CA HIS A 269 -5.54 14.33 2.25
C HIS A 269 -4.92 15.69 1.87
N PRO A 270 -5.69 16.83 1.81
CA PRO A 270 -5.10 18.12 1.53
C PRO A 270 -4.07 18.57 2.59
N ALA A 271 -4.34 18.27 3.87
CA ALA A 271 -3.47 18.62 4.97
C ALA A 271 -2.15 17.85 4.96
N LEU A 272 -2.18 16.56 4.62
CA LEU A 272 -0.97 15.73 4.49
C LEU A 272 -0.12 16.11 3.28
N ARG A 273 -0.76 16.54 2.21
CA ARG A 273 -0.12 16.96 0.97
C ARG A 273 0.55 18.33 1.04
N ALA A 274 -0.04 19.26 1.80
CA ALA A 274 0.43 20.66 1.83
C ALA A 274 1.87 20.75 2.36
N PRO A 275 2.72 21.63 1.81
CA PRO A 275 4.03 21.91 2.39
C PRO A 275 3.93 22.48 3.82
N ALA A 276 4.97 22.26 4.63
CA ALA A 276 5.17 22.89 5.91
C ALA A 276 6.48 23.70 5.86
N GLY A 277 6.39 24.96 5.47
CA GLY A 277 7.58 25.79 5.23
C GLY A 277 8.45 25.22 4.10
N ARG A 278 9.65 24.76 4.45
CA ARG A 278 10.63 24.18 3.52
C ARG A 278 10.58 22.64 3.49
N VAL A 279 9.63 22.04 4.20
CA VAL A 279 9.40 20.59 4.19
C VAL A 279 8.19 20.28 3.33
N PHE A 280 8.42 19.49 2.28
CA PHE A 280 7.42 19.04 1.30
C PHE A 280 7.14 17.56 1.50
N PHE A 281 5.99 17.09 1.02
CA PHE A 281 5.55 15.73 1.24
C PHE A 281 5.14 15.07 -0.07
N ALA A 282 5.60 13.85 -0.30
CA ALA A 282 5.21 13.00 -1.42
C ALA A 282 5.02 11.57 -0.93
N GLY A 283 4.44 10.74 -1.75
CA GLY A 283 4.06 9.37 -1.46
C GLY A 283 2.65 9.11 -2.01
N GLU A 284 2.26 7.85 -2.15
CA GLU A 284 0.94 7.48 -2.70
C GLU A 284 -0.21 8.08 -1.88
N HIS A 285 -0.02 8.27 -0.56
CA HIS A 285 -0.96 8.89 0.37
C HIS A 285 -1.20 10.39 0.12
N THR A 286 -0.39 11.03 -0.72
CA THR A 286 -0.53 12.44 -1.12
C THR A 286 -0.91 12.63 -2.58
N ALA A 287 -1.12 11.54 -3.33
CA ALA A 287 -1.48 11.55 -4.73
C ALA A 287 -2.98 11.84 -4.95
N GLU A 288 -3.32 12.62 -5.96
CA GLU A 288 -4.70 12.98 -6.28
C GLU A 288 -5.40 11.99 -7.22
N SER A 289 -4.70 11.57 -8.26
CA SER A 289 -5.32 10.87 -9.39
C SER A 289 -5.10 9.38 -9.35
N TYR A 290 -3.91 8.94 -8.96
CA TYR A 290 -3.50 7.54 -8.99
C TYR A 290 -3.21 7.00 -7.60
N ARG A 291 -3.01 5.69 -7.49
CA ARG A 291 -2.62 4.97 -6.28
C ARG A 291 -1.36 4.15 -6.53
N GLY A 292 -0.80 3.58 -5.48
CA GLY A 292 0.37 2.72 -5.57
C GLY A 292 1.57 3.44 -6.20
N MET A 293 2.33 2.73 -7.02
CA MET A 293 3.56 3.25 -7.64
C MET A 293 3.31 4.48 -8.53
N GLU A 294 2.24 4.47 -9.32
CA GLU A 294 1.88 5.61 -10.17
C GLU A 294 1.55 6.85 -9.33
N GLY A 295 0.79 6.68 -8.25
CA GLY A 295 0.50 7.78 -7.31
C GLY A 295 1.75 8.28 -6.59
N ALA A 296 2.67 7.40 -6.25
CA ALA A 296 3.95 7.80 -5.66
C ALA A 296 4.77 8.68 -6.64
N MET A 297 4.84 8.30 -7.93
CA MET A 297 5.51 9.09 -8.97
C MET A 297 4.81 10.43 -9.23
N GLU A 298 3.47 10.42 -9.36
CA GLU A 298 2.66 11.65 -9.49
C GLU A 298 2.97 12.65 -8.38
N SER A 299 2.99 12.16 -7.14
CA SER A 299 3.21 13.01 -5.97
C SER A 299 4.66 13.50 -5.87
N GLY A 300 5.62 12.69 -6.31
CA GLY A 300 7.04 13.05 -6.36
C GLY A 300 7.30 14.18 -7.35
N GLU A 301 6.75 14.09 -8.57
CA GLU A 301 6.84 15.16 -9.56
C GLU A 301 6.23 16.46 -9.05
N ARG A 302 5.04 16.40 -8.47
CA ARG A 302 4.38 17.58 -7.86
C ARG A 302 5.27 18.23 -6.80
N ALA A 303 5.78 17.44 -5.85
CA ALA A 303 6.61 17.97 -4.77
C ALA A 303 7.92 18.59 -5.28
N ALA A 304 8.54 18.00 -6.29
CA ALA A 304 9.72 18.56 -6.94
C ALA A 304 9.41 19.92 -7.57
N LEU A 305 8.28 20.05 -8.29
CA LEU A 305 7.86 21.34 -8.87
C LEU A 305 7.53 22.40 -7.80
N GLU A 306 6.98 22.00 -6.65
CA GLU A 306 6.74 22.90 -5.52
C GLU A 306 8.06 23.40 -4.92
N VAL A 307 9.07 22.53 -4.75
CA VAL A 307 10.41 22.93 -4.31
C VAL A 307 11.07 23.89 -5.30
N MET A 308 11.01 23.60 -6.59
CA MET A 308 11.57 24.48 -7.63
C MET A 308 10.98 25.89 -7.58
N ARG A 309 9.67 26.02 -7.30
CA ARG A 309 9.03 27.34 -7.14
C ARG A 309 9.46 28.07 -5.87
N LEU A 310 9.78 27.34 -4.80
CA LEU A 310 10.30 27.93 -3.57
C LEU A 310 11.71 28.50 -3.76
N LEU A 311 12.52 27.83 -4.60
CA LEU A 311 13.95 28.19 -4.81
C LEU A 311 14.19 29.18 -5.96
N ALA A 312 13.16 29.43 -6.77
CA ALA A 312 13.21 30.43 -7.86
C ALA A 312 13.06 31.85 -7.32
#